data_57f6664125183be30503055b9643a44e
#
_entry.id   57f6664125183be30503055b9643a44e
#
_cell.length_a   1.000
_cell.length_b   1.000
_cell.length_c   1.000
_cell.angle_alpha   90.00
_cell.angle_beta   90.00
_cell.angle_gamma   90.00
#
_symmetry.space_group_name_H-M   'P 1'
#
loop_
_entity.id
_entity.type
_entity.pdbx_description
1 polymer ?
#
loop_
_entity_poly.entity_id
_entity_poly.type
_entity_poly.pdbx_seq_one_letter_code
_entity_poly.pdbx_strand_id
1 'polypeptide(L)'
;MLLFPLYGLGTQFLVLPTDAEELSIGSHPTMSGISSVNPALFSASLNHPGLSISRGIWLGDVTLTHLGYTQPAKGKIFHFNAKYSGLSDLEFRDAVPLDDALSTFSSYGVSMNSGFSMQGEKQKFGISFSYIFMGLYTEKSSGFGLNLGYARDIFKGMKLGITIQNLGIMSKLSKDTPSLPTRMIGGVSKQIIFNDYRNTIYCSGEWNQSASTGKFYFGNNFRWDRLSLMGGFSASENVVASSAGFGLNLGQYEITYGIQFGSQNLGTPQILTFQFQLP
;
A
#
# COMPACT_ATOMS: atom_id res chain seq x y z
N MET A 1 -15.78 -10.82 -28.08
CA MET A 1 -14.78 -11.47 -27.20
C MET A 1 -13.70 -10.42 -26.93
N LEU A 2 -13.89 -9.61 -25.89
CA LEU A 2 -12.94 -8.58 -25.47
C LEU A 2 -11.81 -9.28 -24.73
N LEU A 3 -10.68 -9.44 -25.39
CA LEU A 3 -9.40 -9.74 -24.77
C LEU A 3 -9.01 -8.53 -23.92
N PHE A 4 -9.43 -8.47 -22.66
CA PHE A 4 -8.70 -7.69 -21.70
C PHE A 4 -7.30 -8.32 -21.62
N PRO A 5 -6.23 -7.57 -21.90
CA PRO A 5 -4.92 -8.07 -21.60
C PRO A 5 -4.96 -8.39 -20.09
N LEU A 6 -4.83 -9.64 -19.74
CA LEU A 6 -4.43 -10.08 -18.42
C LEU A 6 -3.04 -9.45 -18.18
N TYR A 7 -3.00 -8.18 -17.82
CA TYR A 7 -1.89 -7.65 -17.05
C TYR A 7 -1.98 -8.34 -15.69
N GLY A 8 -1.78 -9.67 -15.76
CA GLY A 8 -1.73 -10.51 -14.59
C GLY A 8 -0.74 -9.90 -13.62
N LEU A 9 -0.86 -10.25 -12.39
CA LEU A 9 -0.07 -9.92 -11.21
C LEU A 9 1.28 -9.21 -11.42
N GLY A 10 1.87 -9.10 -12.53
CA GLY A 10 3.07 -8.39 -12.92
C GLY A 10 3.59 -7.45 -11.82
N THR A 11 4.18 -6.39 -12.16
CA THR A 11 4.67 -5.40 -11.19
C THR A 11 3.55 -4.60 -10.48
N GLN A 12 2.27 -4.77 -10.88
CA GLN A 12 1.12 -4.07 -10.29
C GLN A 12 0.88 -4.41 -8.81
N PHE A 13 1.42 -5.51 -8.30
CA PHE A 13 1.36 -5.81 -6.86
C PHE A 13 2.01 -4.71 -6.00
N LEU A 14 2.94 -3.93 -6.56
CA LEU A 14 3.61 -2.84 -5.85
C LEU A 14 2.66 -1.71 -5.43
N VAL A 15 1.57 -1.51 -6.16
CA VAL A 15 0.59 -0.44 -5.90
C VAL A 15 -0.63 -0.89 -5.09
N LEU A 16 -0.71 -2.17 -4.72
CA LEU A 16 -1.76 -2.66 -3.84
C LEU A 16 -1.57 -2.10 -2.42
N PRO A 17 -2.65 -1.95 -1.63
CA PRO A 17 -2.56 -1.52 -0.23
C PRO A 17 -1.60 -2.39 0.58
N THR A 18 -0.90 -1.77 1.52
CA THR A 18 0.07 -2.44 2.41
C THR A 18 -0.55 -2.83 3.75
N ASP A 19 -1.58 -2.11 4.17
CA ASP A 19 -2.25 -2.32 5.44
C ASP A 19 -3.75 -2.03 5.37
N ALA A 20 -4.45 -2.32 6.47
CA ALA A 20 -5.88 -2.16 6.58
C ALA A 20 -6.31 -0.69 6.60
N GLU A 21 -5.50 0.23 7.10
CA GLU A 21 -5.81 1.66 7.09
C GLU A 21 -5.77 2.20 5.65
N GLU A 22 -4.72 1.88 4.88
CA GLU A 22 -4.63 2.26 3.47
C GLU A 22 -5.78 1.67 2.64
N LEU A 23 -6.18 0.41 2.90
CA LEU A 23 -7.34 -0.19 2.24
C LEU A 23 -8.63 0.55 2.58
N SER A 24 -8.79 0.98 3.85
CA SER A 24 -10.03 1.56 4.36
C SER A 24 -10.27 3.00 3.94
N ILE A 25 -9.22 3.80 3.76
CA ILE A 25 -9.36 5.23 3.45
C ILE A 25 -8.74 5.62 2.10
N GLY A 26 -7.97 4.74 1.46
CA GLY A 26 -7.26 4.99 0.21
C GLY A 26 -5.80 5.40 0.41
N SER A 27 -5.06 5.49 -0.70
CA SER A 27 -3.64 5.87 -0.69
C SER A 27 -3.48 7.38 -0.55
N HIS A 28 -3.16 7.85 0.64
CA HIS A 28 -2.96 9.26 0.92
C HIS A 28 -1.50 9.57 1.31
N PRO A 29 -0.80 10.48 0.59
CA PRO A 29 0.59 10.81 0.86
C PRO A 29 0.78 11.66 2.12
N THR A 30 -0.29 11.93 2.84
CA THR A 30 -0.31 12.64 4.14
C THR A 30 -0.51 11.72 5.34
N MET A 31 -0.77 10.41 5.10
CA MET A 31 -0.85 9.40 6.15
C MET A 31 0.52 9.13 6.75
N SER A 32 0.56 9.09 8.08
CA SER A 32 1.77 8.73 8.84
C SER A 32 1.57 7.37 9.50
N GLY A 33 2.54 6.48 9.43
CA GLY A 33 2.44 5.15 10.02
C GLY A 33 3.71 4.33 9.83
N ILE A 34 3.71 3.11 10.34
CA ILE A 34 4.79 2.14 10.14
C ILE A 34 4.84 1.70 8.65
N SER A 35 3.70 1.75 7.97
CA SER A 35 3.52 1.36 6.56
C SER A 35 2.99 2.53 5.74
N SER A 36 3.72 3.66 5.72
CA SER A 36 3.29 4.84 4.98
C SER A 36 3.52 4.72 3.47
N VAL A 37 2.55 5.18 2.69
CA VAL A 37 2.67 5.36 1.22
C VAL A 37 3.76 6.37 0.88
N ASN A 38 3.98 7.36 1.75
CA ASN A 38 4.97 8.43 1.55
C ASN A 38 6.21 8.18 2.41
N PRO A 39 7.40 7.98 1.80
CA PRO A 39 8.64 7.77 2.54
C PRO A 39 8.96 8.84 3.58
N ALA A 40 8.47 10.07 3.41
CA ALA A 40 8.66 11.15 4.37
C ALA A 40 7.86 10.99 5.67
N LEU A 41 6.83 10.13 5.67
CA LEU A 41 5.85 10.01 6.75
C LEU A 41 5.88 8.66 7.47
N PHE A 42 6.91 7.85 7.25
CA PHE A 42 7.14 6.74 8.16
C PHE A 42 7.25 7.28 9.58
N SER A 43 6.51 6.69 10.48
CA SER A 43 6.48 7.11 11.88
C SER A 43 6.67 5.91 12.79
N ALA A 44 7.40 6.17 13.86
CA ALA A 44 7.48 5.32 15.02
C ALA A 44 6.99 6.15 16.21
N SER A 45 6.67 5.53 17.32
CA SER A 45 6.54 6.27 18.57
C SER A 45 7.82 7.04 18.86
N LEU A 46 7.74 8.18 19.51
CA LEU A 46 8.84 9.15 19.65
C LEU A 46 10.20 8.57 20.08
N ASN A 47 10.22 7.39 20.73
CA ASN A 47 11.44 6.75 21.19
C ASN A 47 11.46 5.22 21.02
N HIS A 48 10.43 4.63 20.42
CA HIS A 48 10.30 3.17 20.34
C HIS A 48 10.17 2.71 18.88
N PRO A 49 10.85 1.61 18.53
CA PRO A 49 10.64 0.99 17.23
C PRO A 49 9.20 0.51 17.05
N GLY A 50 8.72 0.54 15.83
CA GLY A 50 7.41 0.03 15.48
C GLY A 50 7.50 -1.18 14.56
N LEU A 51 6.64 -2.17 14.76
CA LEU A 51 6.45 -3.31 13.88
C LEU A 51 5.01 -3.37 13.42
N SER A 52 4.81 -3.72 12.14
CA SER A 52 3.49 -3.91 11.53
C SER A 52 3.47 -5.21 10.75
N ILE A 53 2.42 -6.00 10.92
CA ILE A 53 2.18 -7.23 10.15
C ILE A 53 0.77 -7.11 9.58
N SER A 54 0.65 -7.24 8.26
CA SER A 54 -0.65 -7.23 7.58
C SER A 54 -0.83 -8.51 6.77
N ARG A 55 -2.03 -9.05 6.80
CA ARG A 55 -2.44 -10.19 5.99
C ARG A 55 -3.79 -9.91 5.37
N GLY A 56 -3.95 -10.21 4.09
CA GLY A 56 -5.22 -9.97 3.40
C GLY A 56 -5.40 -10.78 2.13
N ILE A 57 -6.57 -10.61 1.54
CA ILE A 57 -6.96 -11.16 0.26
C ILE A 57 -7.35 -9.99 -0.63
N TRP A 58 -6.85 -9.99 -1.85
CA TRP A 58 -7.19 -9.05 -2.91
C TRP A 58 -8.10 -9.72 -3.94
N LEU A 59 -8.51 -8.97 -4.95
CA LEU A 59 -9.34 -9.47 -6.07
C LEU A 59 -8.74 -10.74 -6.68
N GLY A 60 -9.59 -11.73 -6.98
CA GLY A 60 -9.17 -13.02 -7.56
C GLY A 60 -8.35 -13.86 -6.60
N ASP A 61 -8.63 -13.81 -5.31
CA ASP A 61 -8.00 -14.60 -4.24
C ASP A 61 -6.48 -14.40 -4.09
N VAL A 62 -5.96 -13.26 -4.63
CA VAL A 62 -4.56 -12.89 -4.45
C VAL A 62 -4.26 -12.66 -2.97
N THR A 63 -3.37 -13.46 -2.42
CA THR A 63 -2.91 -13.29 -1.05
C THR A 63 -1.98 -12.09 -0.94
N LEU A 64 -2.21 -11.23 0.06
CA LEU A 64 -1.34 -10.14 0.44
C LEU A 64 -0.71 -10.41 1.80
N THR A 65 0.58 -10.16 1.94
CA THR A 65 1.28 -10.14 3.23
C THR A 65 2.24 -8.97 3.22
N HIS A 66 2.25 -8.19 4.30
CA HIS A 66 3.17 -7.08 4.48
C HIS A 66 3.77 -7.11 5.88
N LEU A 67 5.07 -6.82 5.95
CA LEU A 67 5.82 -6.62 7.18
C LEU A 67 6.45 -5.23 7.12
N GLY A 68 6.21 -4.42 8.14
CA GLY A 68 6.79 -3.08 8.29
C GLY A 68 7.56 -2.96 9.59
N TYR A 69 8.72 -2.33 9.54
CA TYR A 69 9.54 -1.98 10.70
C TYR A 69 10.02 -0.55 10.61
N THR A 70 9.95 0.17 11.73
CA THR A 70 10.45 1.55 11.83
C THR A 70 11.31 1.71 13.08
N GLN A 71 12.45 2.40 12.90
CA GLN A 71 13.42 2.68 13.97
C GLN A 71 13.70 4.18 14.05
N PRO A 72 13.31 4.88 15.13
CA PRO A 72 13.71 6.27 15.34
C PRO A 72 15.19 6.37 15.71
N ALA A 73 15.90 7.33 15.14
CA ALA A 73 17.29 7.63 15.45
C ALA A 73 17.65 9.09 15.11
N LYS A 74 17.94 9.90 16.14
CA LYS A 74 18.48 11.27 16.01
C LYS A 74 17.82 12.14 14.93
N GLY A 75 16.51 12.35 15.00
CA GLY A 75 15.75 13.17 14.04
C GLY A 75 15.49 12.52 12.69
N LYS A 76 15.81 11.26 12.55
CA LYS A 76 15.49 10.41 11.40
C LYS A 76 14.66 9.22 11.84
N ILE A 77 13.90 8.65 10.92
CA ILE A 77 13.24 7.36 11.10
C ILE A 77 13.73 6.45 9.98
N PHE A 78 14.45 5.40 10.33
CA PHE A 78 14.79 4.34 9.41
C PHE A 78 13.61 3.40 9.31
N HIS A 79 13.37 2.87 8.10
CA HIS A 79 12.29 1.93 7.86
C HIS A 79 12.76 0.78 6.98
N PHE A 80 12.13 -0.36 7.21
CA PHE A 80 12.22 -1.54 6.37
C PHE A 80 10.83 -2.10 6.18
N ASN A 81 10.49 -2.45 4.94
CA ASN A 81 9.21 -3.06 4.59
C ASN A 81 9.43 -4.23 3.65
N ALA A 82 8.70 -5.31 3.87
CA ALA A 82 8.64 -6.44 2.96
C ALA A 82 7.18 -6.71 2.59
N LYS A 83 6.90 -6.85 1.31
CA LYS A 83 5.57 -7.11 0.75
C LYS A 83 5.62 -8.34 -0.13
N TYR A 84 4.69 -9.24 0.09
CA TYR A 84 4.41 -10.39 -0.75
C TYR A 84 3.01 -10.30 -1.31
N SER A 85 2.85 -10.65 -2.57
CA SER A 85 1.56 -10.81 -3.21
C SER A 85 1.61 -12.00 -4.15
N GLY A 86 0.64 -12.90 -4.07
CA GLY A 86 0.70 -14.11 -4.90
C GLY A 86 -0.59 -14.88 -4.97
N LEU A 87 -0.67 -15.68 -6.03
CA LEU A 87 -1.63 -16.76 -6.25
C LEU A 87 -0.88 -18.06 -6.30
N SER A 88 -1.34 -19.05 -5.56
CA SER A 88 -0.89 -20.45 -5.63
C SER A 88 -1.94 -21.31 -6.32
N ASP A 89 -1.53 -22.51 -6.64
CA ASP A 89 -2.42 -23.58 -7.16
C ASP A 89 -3.16 -23.20 -8.46
N LEU A 90 -2.52 -22.36 -9.29
CA LEU A 90 -2.99 -22.09 -10.64
C LEU A 90 -2.83 -23.33 -11.50
N GLU A 91 -3.93 -23.79 -12.10
CA GLU A 91 -3.93 -25.00 -12.91
C GLU A 91 -3.40 -24.73 -14.33
N PHE A 92 -2.43 -25.52 -14.74
CA PHE A 92 -2.03 -25.60 -16.14
C PHE A 92 -2.86 -26.68 -16.83
N ARG A 93 -3.72 -26.27 -17.79
CA ARG A 93 -4.57 -27.15 -18.58
C ARG A 93 -4.23 -27.02 -20.06
N ASP A 94 -4.21 -28.12 -20.79
CA ASP A 94 -4.06 -28.15 -22.25
C ASP A 94 -5.42 -27.83 -22.93
N ALA A 95 -5.36 -27.62 -24.24
CA ALA A 95 -6.54 -27.41 -25.08
C ALA A 95 -7.47 -28.65 -25.14
N VAL A 96 -6.97 -29.82 -24.75
CA VAL A 96 -7.77 -31.07 -24.65
C VAL A 96 -8.45 -31.08 -23.29
N PRO A 97 -9.79 -31.29 -23.22
CA PRO A 97 -10.51 -31.40 -21.96
C PRO A 97 -10.05 -32.67 -21.20
N LEU A 98 -9.36 -32.42 -20.09
CA LEU A 98 -8.96 -33.47 -19.12
C LEU A 98 -9.61 -33.13 -17.79
N ASP A 99 -10.04 -34.15 -17.04
CA ASP A 99 -10.65 -33.98 -15.73
C ASP A 99 -9.63 -33.44 -14.72
N ASP A 100 -8.37 -33.88 -14.82
CA ASP A 100 -7.28 -33.43 -13.96
C ASP A 100 -6.40 -32.38 -14.65
N ALA A 101 -5.88 -31.46 -13.85
CA ALA A 101 -4.87 -30.48 -14.31
C ALA A 101 -3.53 -31.16 -14.61
N LEU A 102 -2.86 -30.77 -15.68
CA LEU A 102 -1.54 -31.29 -16.04
C LEU A 102 -0.46 -30.98 -15.00
N SER A 103 -0.55 -29.80 -14.40
CA SER A 103 0.32 -29.33 -13.32
C SER A 103 -0.29 -28.12 -12.63
N THR A 104 0.26 -27.77 -11.46
CA THR A 104 -0.06 -26.52 -10.78
C THR A 104 1.16 -25.61 -10.76
N PHE A 105 0.93 -24.28 -10.75
CA PHE A 105 1.99 -23.28 -10.65
C PHE A 105 1.56 -22.09 -9.79
N SER A 106 2.51 -21.24 -9.45
CA SER A 106 2.26 -20.03 -8.68
C SER A 106 2.70 -18.79 -9.47
N SER A 107 1.98 -17.70 -9.24
CA SER A 107 2.37 -16.36 -9.68
C SER A 107 2.53 -15.47 -8.46
N TYR A 108 3.69 -14.83 -8.29
CA TYR A 108 3.95 -14.04 -7.09
C TYR A 108 4.89 -12.86 -7.35
N GLY A 109 4.77 -11.85 -6.50
CA GLY A 109 5.68 -10.72 -6.42
C GLY A 109 6.12 -10.48 -4.97
N VAL A 110 7.38 -10.12 -4.81
CA VAL A 110 8.00 -9.73 -3.54
C VAL A 110 8.67 -8.38 -3.72
N SER A 111 8.48 -7.48 -2.78
CA SER A 111 9.30 -6.26 -2.70
C SER A 111 9.86 -6.08 -1.29
N MET A 112 11.11 -5.67 -1.22
CA MET A 112 11.79 -5.29 0.02
C MET A 112 12.22 -3.84 -0.12
N ASN A 113 11.75 -2.98 0.79
CA ASN A 113 12.04 -1.55 0.76
C ASN A 113 12.82 -1.19 2.02
N SER A 114 13.86 -0.38 1.88
CA SER A 114 14.61 0.17 2.99
C SER A 114 14.94 1.63 2.73
N GLY A 115 14.88 2.45 3.76
CA GLY A 115 15.15 3.87 3.61
C GLY A 115 15.08 4.62 4.93
N PHE A 116 15.00 5.93 4.80
CA PHE A 116 14.84 6.80 5.95
C PHE A 116 14.01 8.04 5.63
N SER A 117 13.40 8.60 6.66
CA SER A 117 12.77 9.92 6.65
C SER A 117 13.52 10.87 7.57
N MET A 118 13.65 12.12 7.13
CA MET A 118 14.15 13.24 7.93
C MET A 118 12.97 14.02 8.49
N GLN A 119 12.94 14.16 9.81
CA GLN A 119 11.85 14.79 10.54
C GLN A 119 12.23 16.23 10.92
N GLY A 120 11.86 17.21 10.09
CA GLY A 120 11.94 18.63 10.43
C GLY A 120 10.64 19.11 11.11
N GLU A 121 10.68 20.29 11.72
CA GLU A 121 9.53 20.87 12.43
C GLU A 121 8.27 21.00 11.56
N LYS A 122 8.42 21.52 10.36
CA LYS A 122 7.31 21.76 9.42
C LYS A 122 7.41 20.96 8.13
N GLN A 123 8.60 20.47 7.79
CA GLN A 123 8.89 19.79 6.53
C GLN A 123 9.54 18.44 6.80
N LYS A 124 9.15 17.46 6.04
CA LYS A 124 9.66 16.09 6.14
C LYS A 124 10.02 15.60 4.75
N PHE A 125 11.16 14.95 4.66
CA PHE A 125 11.65 14.34 3.43
C PHE A 125 11.93 12.86 3.67
N GLY A 126 11.70 12.05 2.66
CA GLY A 126 11.98 10.63 2.75
C GLY A 126 12.44 10.05 1.44
N ILE A 127 13.25 9.02 1.56
CA ILE A 127 13.76 8.24 0.45
C ILE A 127 13.73 6.76 0.84
N SER A 128 13.33 5.90 -0.09
CA SER A 128 13.49 4.46 0.08
C SER A 128 13.91 3.77 -1.21
N PHE A 129 14.74 2.75 -1.08
CA PHE A 129 15.18 1.88 -2.15
C PHE A 129 14.43 0.56 -2.04
N SER A 130 14.02 0.04 -3.18
CA SER A 130 13.26 -1.18 -3.30
C SER A 130 14.06 -2.22 -4.09
N TYR A 131 14.14 -3.44 -3.58
CA TYR A 131 14.47 -4.62 -4.36
C TYR A 131 13.17 -5.35 -4.67
N ILE A 132 12.97 -5.68 -5.94
CA ILE A 132 11.71 -6.24 -6.45
C ILE A 132 12.03 -7.58 -7.11
N PHE A 133 11.24 -8.58 -6.81
CA PHE A 133 11.35 -9.90 -7.39
C PHE A 133 9.95 -10.42 -7.76
N MET A 134 9.81 -11.03 -8.90
CA MET A 134 8.57 -11.66 -9.34
C MET A 134 8.83 -12.98 -10.03
N GLY A 135 7.89 -13.90 -9.86
CA GLY A 135 7.90 -15.20 -10.50
C GLY A 135 6.54 -15.52 -11.13
N LEU A 136 6.58 -16.09 -12.31
CA LEU A 136 5.41 -16.59 -13.03
C LEU A 136 5.79 -17.91 -13.70
N TYR A 137 5.21 -19.00 -13.22
CA TYR A 137 5.57 -20.34 -13.66
C TYR A 137 7.08 -20.61 -13.48
N THR A 138 7.82 -20.86 -14.56
CA THR A 138 9.28 -21.06 -14.54
C THR A 138 10.09 -19.78 -14.68
N GLU A 139 9.46 -18.69 -15.11
CA GLU A 139 10.10 -17.43 -15.41
C GLU A 139 10.23 -16.55 -14.17
N LYS A 140 11.36 -15.85 -14.06
CA LYS A 140 11.67 -14.95 -12.94
C LYS A 140 12.24 -13.63 -13.45
N SER A 141 11.89 -12.56 -12.76
CA SER A 141 12.44 -11.24 -13.02
C SER A 141 12.72 -10.52 -11.70
N SER A 142 13.77 -9.72 -11.69
CA SER A 142 14.12 -8.89 -10.53
C SER A 142 14.45 -7.47 -10.97
N GLY A 143 14.38 -6.54 -10.04
CA GLY A 143 14.66 -5.15 -10.34
C GLY A 143 14.86 -4.31 -9.09
N PHE A 144 15.12 -3.02 -9.35
CA PHE A 144 15.34 -2.04 -8.31
C PHE A 144 14.43 -0.84 -8.55
N GLY A 145 13.92 -0.28 -7.47
CA GLY A 145 13.09 0.91 -7.47
C GLY A 145 13.54 1.95 -6.45
N LEU A 146 13.11 3.16 -6.67
CA LEU A 146 13.33 4.31 -5.80
C LEU A 146 11.98 4.97 -5.51
N ASN A 147 11.75 5.31 -4.25
CA ASN A 147 10.60 6.09 -3.83
C ASN A 147 11.08 7.37 -3.13
N LEU A 148 10.44 8.48 -3.46
CA LEU A 148 10.74 9.80 -2.93
C LEU A 148 9.49 10.37 -2.27
N GLY A 149 9.66 11.04 -1.14
CA GLY A 149 8.57 11.62 -0.41
C GLY A 149 8.86 13.00 0.16
N TYR A 150 7.83 13.82 0.17
CA TYR A 150 7.81 15.11 0.82
C TYR A 150 6.49 15.30 1.54
N ALA A 151 6.55 15.91 2.72
CA ALA A 151 5.37 16.35 3.45
C ALA A 151 5.63 17.66 4.18
N ARG A 152 4.59 18.46 4.34
CA ARG A 152 4.67 19.76 5.03
C ARG A 152 3.39 20.02 5.81
N ASP A 153 3.59 20.47 7.06
CA ASP A 153 2.52 21.04 7.86
C ASP A 153 2.31 22.51 7.43
N ILE A 154 1.13 22.82 6.85
CA ILE A 154 0.83 24.15 6.27
C ILE A 154 0.19 25.05 7.32
N PHE A 155 -0.92 24.61 7.92
CA PHE A 155 -1.64 25.30 8.97
C PHE A 155 -1.93 24.32 10.11
N LYS A 156 -2.45 24.84 11.22
CA LYS A 156 -2.83 24.01 12.37
C LYS A 156 -3.73 22.85 11.95
N GLY A 157 -3.21 21.63 12.07
CA GLY A 157 -3.90 20.39 11.70
C GLY A 157 -4.05 20.15 10.19
N MET A 158 -3.42 20.92 9.31
CA MET A 158 -3.43 20.72 7.86
C MET A 158 -2.07 20.31 7.34
N LYS A 159 -2.00 19.21 6.58
CA LYS A 159 -0.77 18.67 6.01
C LYS A 159 -0.90 18.51 4.50
N LEU A 160 0.16 18.83 3.78
CA LEU A 160 0.36 18.52 2.37
C LEU A 160 1.35 17.36 2.26
N GLY A 161 1.12 16.45 1.33
CA GLY A 161 2.03 15.36 1.01
C GLY A 161 2.14 15.14 -0.49
N ILE A 162 3.36 14.81 -0.94
CA ILE A 162 3.64 14.41 -2.31
C ILE A 162 4.60 13.23 -2.26
N THR A 163 4.35 12.20 -3.07
CA THR A 163 5.27 11.08 -3.23
C THR A 163 5.35 10.64 -4.68
N ILE A 164 6.54 10.20 -5.08
CA ILE A 164 6.79 9.52 -6.35
C ILE A 164 7.31 8.14 -5.99
N GLN A 165 6.71 7.10 -6.58
CA GLN A 165 7.01 5.72 -6.23
C GLN A 165 7.36 4.89 -7.46
N ASN A 166 8.13 3.84 -7.21
CA ASN A 166 8.50 2.82 -8.19
C ASN A 166 9.27 3.39 -9.40
N LEU A 167 10.12 4.41 -9.18
CA LEU A 167 11.08 4.86 -10.19
C LEU A 167 12.18 3.81 -10.32
N GLY A 168 12.27 3.11 -11.42
CA GLY A 168 13.32 2.08 -11.54
C GLY A 168 13.20 1.19 -12.77
N ILE A 169 13.86 0.06 -12.70
CA ILE A 169 14.01 -0.89 -13.80
C ILE A 169 13.86 -2.33 -13.32
N MET A 170 13.41 -3.20 -14.23
CA MET A 170 13.33 -4.65 -14.05
C MET A 170 14.25 -5.36 -15.03
N SER A 171 14.68 -6.57 -14.70
CA SER A 171 15.30 -7.50 -15.65
C SER A 171 14.23 -8.10 -16.58
N LYS A 172 14.66 -8.74 -17.65
CA LYS A 172 13.74 -9.45 -18.56
C LYS A 172 13.01 -10.58 -17.82
N LEU A 173 11.73 -10.71 -18.11
CA LEU A 173 10.91 -11.87 -17.81
C LEU A 173 10.66 -12.59 -19.13
N SER A 174 11.37 -13.69 -19.39
CA SER A 174 11.37 -14.36 -20.70
C SER A 174 11.83 -13.41 -21.82
N LYS A 175 10.95 -12.97 -22.70
CA LYS A 175 11.27 -12.10 -23.86
C LYS A 175 11.09 -10.62 -23.54
N ASP A 176 10.19 -10.26 -22.64
CA ASP A 176 9.80 -8.88 -22.36
C ASP A 176 10.37 -8.39 -21.02
N THR A 177 10.60 -7.09 -20.92
CA THR A 177 10.99 -6.43 -19.67
C THR A 177 9.75 -5.81 -19.02
N PRO A 178 9.31 -6.28 -17.84
CA PRO A 178 8.18 -5.67 -17.14
C PRO A 178 8.51 -4.22 -16.75
N SER A 179 7.58 -3.30 -17.00
CA SER A 179 7.71 -1.93 -16.53
C SER A 179 7.27 -1.83 -15.07
N LEU A 180 7.94 -0.97 -14.29
CA LEU A 180 7.48 -0.65 -12.93
C LEU A 180 6.27 0.29 -12.99
N PRO A 181 5.28 0.12 -12.10
CA PRO A 181 4.11 1.00 -12.03
C PRO A 181 4.50 2.32 -11.35
N THR A 182 5.27 3.14 -12.06
CA THR A 182 5.65 4.46 -11.55
C THR A 182 4.40 5.29 -11.34
N ARG A 183 4.21 5.77 -10.10
CA ARG A 183 3.07 6.61 -9.74
C ARG A 183 3.49 7.84 -8.95
N MET A 184 2.77 8.93 -9.16
CA MET A 184 2.86 10.16 -8.40
C MET A 184 1.56 10.39 -7.65
N ILE A 185 1.63 10.61 -6.35
CA ILE A 185 0.46 10.89 -5.51
C ILE A 185 0.67 12.23 -4.82
N GLY A 186 -0.30 13.12 -4.97
CA GLY A 186 -0.35 14.40 -4.25
C GLY A 186 -1.64 14.48 -3.44
N GLY A 187 -1.57 15.06 -2.24
CA GLY A 187 -2.76 15.16 -1.42
C GLY A 187 -2.63 16.07 -0.21
N VAL A 188 -3.77 16.32 0.38
CA VAL A 188 -3.91 17.11 1.61
C VAL A 188 -4.71 16.35 2.64
N SER A 189 -4.45 16.62 3.90
CA SER A 189 -5.28 16.16 5.00
C SER A 189 -5.54 17.27 6.00
N LYS A 190 -6.69 17.19 6.68
CA LYS A 190 -7.07 18.09 7.75
C LYS A 190 -7.46 17.28 8.97
N GLN A 191 -6.73 17.48 10.06
CA GLN A 191 -7.05 16.94 11.37
C GLN A 191 -7.85 17.96 12.17
N ILE A 192 -8.95 17.51 12.72
CA ILE A 192 -9.85 18.27 13.60
C ILE A 192 -9.86 17.54 14.94
N ILE A 193 -9.53 18.25 16.00
CA ILE A 193 -9.54 17.72 17.37
C ILE A 193 -10.61 18.48 18.13
N PHE A 194 -11.55 17.75 18.70
CA PHE A 194 -12.62 18.29 19.53
C PHE A 194 -12.79 17.40 20.77
N ASN A 195 -12.41 17.91 21.94
CA ASN A 195 -12.35 17.12 23.19
C ASN A 195 -11.56 15.82 22.99
N ASP A 196 -12.22 14.67 23.20
CA ASP A 196 -11.62 13.33 23.10
C ASP A 196 -11.70 12.74 21.67
N TYR A 197 -12.28 13.50 20.73
CA TYR A 197 -12.44 13.07 19.35
C TYR A 197 -11.35 13.66 18.46
N ARG A 198 -10.83 12.82 17.58
CA ARG A 198 -9.91 13.22 16.52
C ARG A 198 -10.48 12.74 15.20
N ASN A 199 -10.76 13.66 14.30
CA ASN A 199 -11.21 13.34 12.95
C ASN A 199 -10.18 13.83 11.93
N THR A 200 -9.77 12.97 11.00
CA THR A 200 -8.86 13.33 9.93
C THR A 200 -9.52 13.03 8.60
N ILE A 201 -9.62 14.07 7.78
CA ILE A 201 -10.18 14.01 6.42
C ILE A 201 -9.01 14.08 5.45
N TYR A 202 -9.02 13.23 4.44
CA TYR A 202 -8.00 13.10 3.42
C TYR A 202 -8.59 13.30 2.03
N CYS A 203 -7.81 13.94 1.15
CA CYS A 203 -8.12 14.11 -0.26
C CYS A 203 -6.83 14.02 -1.07
N SER A 204 -6.79 13.12 -2.06
CA SER A 204 -5.57 12.87 -2.84
C SER A 204 -5.88 12.54 -4.29
N GLY A 205 -4.94 12.88 -5.18
CA GLY A 205 -4.94 12.47 -6.57
C GLY A 205 -3.67 11.67 -6.89
N GLU A 206 -3.83 10.63 -7.68
CA GLU A 206 -2.76 9.77 -8.18
C GLU A 206 -2.71 9.82 -9.70
N TRP A 207 -1.51 9.88 -10.25
CA TRP A 207 -1.24 9.60 -11.65
C TRP A 207 -0.35 8.36 -11.74
N ASN A 208 -0.79 7.34 -12.48
CA ASN A 208 -0.04 6.12 -12.73
C ASN A 208 0.42 6.12 -14.20
N GLN A 209 1.75 6.16 -14.40
CA GLN A 209 2.34 6.24 -15.73
C GLN A 209 2.07 4.96 -16.55
N SER A 210 2.19 3.78 -15.97
CA SER A 210 2.03 2.51 -16.70
C SER A 210 0.60 2.28 -17.16
N ALA A 211 -0.38 2.73 -16.38
CA ALA A 211 -1.78 2.62 -16.72
C ALA A 211 -2.29 3.86 -17.50
N SER A 212 -1.49 4.93 -17.58
CA SER A 212 -1.89 6.25 -18.14
C SER A 212 -3.22 6.74 -17.61
N THR A 213 -3.51 6.46 -16.32
CA THR A 213 -4.79 6.79 -15.67
C THR A 213 -4.59 7.61 -14.42
N GLY A 214 -5.54 8.51 -14.18
CA GLY A 214 -5.68 9.22 -12.92
C GLY A 214 -6.62 8.47 -11.96
N LYS A 215 -6.34 8.56 -10.67
CA LYS A 215 -7.21 8.06 -9.62
C LYS A 215 -7.35 9.09 -8.52
N PHE A 216 -8.55 9.28 -8.05
CA PHE A 216 -8.87 10.17 -6.94
C PHE A 216 -9.21 9.34 -5.70
N TYR A 217 -8.82 9.85 -4.53
CA TYR A 217 -9.11 9.24 -3.24
C TYR A 217 -9.70 10.28 -2.29
N PHE A 218 -10.72 9.87 -1.58
CA PHE A 218 -11.26 10.57 -0.43
C PHE A 218 -11.33 9.62 0.75
N GLY A 219 -10.85 10.05 1.93
CA GLY A 219 -10.79 9.22 3.12
C GLY A 219 -11.14 10.00 4.38
N ASN A 220 -11.68 9.28 5.34
CA ASN A 220 -11.96 9.78 6.68
C ASN A 220 -11.54 8.76 7.73
N ASN A 221 -10.83 9.21 8.76
CA ASN A 221 -10.47 8.40 9.93
C ASN A 221 -10.94 9.16 11.18
N PHE A 222 -12.00 8.65 11.80
CA PHE A 222 -12.56 9.14 13.05
C PHE A 222 -12.06 8.28 14.21
N ARG A 223 -11.37 8.91 15.17
CA ARG A 223 -10.82 8.24 16.37
C ARG A 223 -11.50 8.79 17.62
N TRP A 224 -11.98 7.87 18.45
CA TRP A 224 -12.56 8.15 19.75
C TRP A 224 -11.97 7.18 20.77
N ASP A 225 -11.24 7.72 21.74
CA ASP A 225 -10.51 6.94 22.74
C ASP A 225 -9.65 5.84 22.05
N ARG A 226 -10.04 4.60 22.19
CA ARG A 226 -9.36 3.43 21.64
C ARG A 226 -9.89 2.99 20.27
N LEU A 227 -11.00 3.53 19.85
CA LEU A 227 -11.69 3.12 18.62
C LEU A 227 -11.32 4.04 17.45
N SER A 228 -11.13 3.45 16.30
CA SER A 228 -11.02 4.14 15.01
C SER A 228 -12.09 3.61 14.07
N LEU A 229 -12.83 4.52 13.45
CA LEU A 229 -13.77 4.22 12.37
C LEU A 229 -13.26 4.89 11.10
N MET A 230 -13.18 4.12 10.04
CA MET A 230 -12.59 4.55 8.78
C MET A 230 -13.57 4.35 7.64
N GLY A 231 -13.56 5.28 6.69
CA GLY A 231 -14.33 5.18 5.47
C GLY A 231 -13.60 5.86 4.33
N GLY A 232 -13.68 5.27 3.15
CA GLY A 232 -12.98 5.75 1.98
C GLY A 232 -13.79 5.60 0.69
N PHE A 233 -13.39 6.38 -0.27
CA PHE A 233 -13.92 6.35 -1.62
C PHE A 233 -12.77 6.56 -2.61
N SER A 234 -12.75 5.81 -3.69
CA SER A 234 -11.80 6.03 -4.78
C SER A 234 -12.51 5.94 -6.13
N ALA A 235 -12.09 6.78 -7.06
CA ALA A 235 -12.63 6.83 -8.42
C ALA A 235 -11.50 6.97 -9.45
N SER A 236 -11.58 6.21 -10.52
CA SER A 236 -10.82 6.33 -11.75
C SER A 236 -11.79 6.28 -12.93
N GLU A 237 -11.30 6.41 -14.17
CA GLU A 237 -12.18 6.44 -15.36
C GLU A 237 -13.21 5.31 -15.41
N ASN A 238 -12.82 4.09 -15.02
CA ASN A 238 -13.63 2.88 -15.21
C ASN A 238 -13.99 2.15 -13.91
N VAL A 239 -13.44 2.58 -12.78
CA VAL A 239 -13.59 1.86 -11.50
C VAL A 239 -13.90 2.84 -10.39
N VAL A 240 -14.97 2.55 -9.69
CA VAL A 240 -15.34 3.23 -8.46
C VAL A 240 -15.32 2.20 -7.34
N ALA A 241 -14.74 2.55 -6.20
CA ALA A 241 -14.72 1.70 -5.02
C ALA A 241 -15.04 2.51 -3.78
N SER A 242 -15.79 1.91 -2.86
CA SER A 242 -15.98 2.37 -1.50
C SER A 242 -15.30 1.42 -0.53
N SER A 243 -14.84 1.94 0.59
CA SER A 243 -14.14 1.15 1.59
C SER A 243 -14.55 1.56 3.00
N ALA A 244 -14.40 0.63 3.92
CA ALA A 244 -14.66 0.85 5.33
C ALA A 244 -13.62 0.10 6.17
N GLY A 245 -13.44 0.53 7.41
CA GLY A 245 -12.58 -0.17 8.34
C GLY A 245 -12.83 0.26 9.77
N PHE A 246 -12.33 -0.54 10.68
CA PHE A 246 -12.28 -0.19 12.08
C PHE A 246 -10.93 -0.55 12.69
N GLY A 247 -10.53 0.17 13.72
CA GLY A 247 -9.31 -0.08 14.47
C GLY A 247 -9.56 -0.04 15.96
N LEU A 248 -8.77 -0.84 16.69
CA LEU A 248 -8.75 -0.87 18.14
C LEU A 248 -7.32 -0.65 18.65
N ASN A 249 -7.13 0.45 19.39
CA ASN A 249 -5.85 0.78 20.01
C ASN A 249 -5.83 0.29 21.47
N LEU A 250 -4.87 -0.56 21.78
CA LEU A 250 -4.69 -1.17 23.11
C LEU A 250 -3.36 -0.72 23.76
N GLY A 251 -2.99 0.53 23.55
CA GLY A 251 -1.76 1.11 24.05
C GLY A 251 -0.55 0.80 23.16
N GLN A 252 0.18 -0.26 23.45
CA GLN A 252 1.32 -0.69 22.62
C GLN A 252 0.90 -1.47 21.36
N TYR A 253 -0.35 -1.93 21.29
CA TYR A 253 -0.90 -2.73 20.21
C TYR A 253 -2.02 -1.98 19.51
N GLU A 254 -2.07 -2.09 18.20
CA GLU A 254 -3.20 -1.63 17.39
C GLU A 254 -3.61 -2.75 16.43
N ILE A 255 -4.89 -3.06 16.37
CA ILE A 255 -5.48 -4.01 15.44
C ILE A 255 -6.40 -3.23 14.53
N THR A 256 -6.23 -3.36 13.23
CA THR A 256 -7.05 -2.67 12.22
C THR A 256 -7.54 -3.67 11.20
N TYR A 257 -8.82 -3.56 10.86
CA TYR A 257 -9.43 -4.33 9.77
C TYR A 257 -10.01 -3.39 8.73
N GLY A 258 -9.74 -3.68 7.47
CA GLY A 258 -10.24 -2.92 6.32
C GLY A 258 -10.89 -3.83 5.28
N ILE A 259 -11.90 -3.29 4.60
CA ILE A 259 -12.66 -3.95 3.54
C ILE A 259 -12.96 -2.95 2.43
N GLN A 260 -12.94 -3.41 1.17
CA GLN A 260 -13.25 -2.59 0.01
C GLN A 260 -14.32 -3.26 -0.87
N PHE A 261 -15.22 -2.44 -1.39
CA PHE A 261 -16.30 -2.83 -2.30
C PHE A 261 -16.08 -2.13 -3.64
N GLY A 262 -15.83 -2.89 -4.69
CA GLY A 262 -15.64 -2.36 -6.04
C GLY A 262 -16.91 -2.46 -6.90
N SER A 263 -16.98 -1.61 -7.93
CA SER A 263 -18.11 -1.57 -8.85
C SER A 263 -18.18 -2.75 -9.83
N GLN A 264 -17.12 -3.57 -9.93
CA GLN A 264 -17.01 -4.62 -10.96
C GLN A 264 -17.30 -6.04 -10.48
N ASN A 265 -17.72 -6.20 -9.23
CA ASN A 265 -18.09 -7.49 -8.63
C ASN A 265 -17.01 -8.59 -8.76
N LEU A 266 -15.72 -8.21 -8.69
CA LEU A 266 -14.56 -9.11 -8.81
C LEU A 266 -14.11 -9.71 -7.46
N GLY A 267 -14.90 -9.53 -6.42
CA GLY A 267 -14.58 -9.93 -5.05
C GLY A 267 -14.47 -8.74 -4.11
N THR A 268 -14.19 -9.03 -2.85
CA THR A 268 -14.17 -8.05 -1.77
C THR A 268 -12.80 -8.07 -1.09
N PRO A 269 -11.87 -7.20 -1.50
CA PRO A 269 -10.58 -7.07 -0.82
C PRO A 269 -10.72 -6.80 0.67
N GLN A 270 -9.91 -7.47 1.47
CA GLN A 270 -9.88 -7.29 2.90
C GLN A 270 -8.48 -7.50 3.46
N ILE A 271 -8.11 -6.69 4.45
CA ILE A 271 -6.82 -6.75 5.12
C ILE A 271 -7.03 -6.64 6.62
N LEU A 272 -6.32 -7.48 7.37
CA LEU A 272 -6.14 -7.38 8.80
C LEU A 272 -4.70 -6.94 9.06
N THR A 273 -4.52 -5.90 9.88
CA THR A 273 -3.23 -5.36 10.26
C THR A 273 -3.07 -5.40 11.78
N PHE A 274 -1.92 -5.85 12.19
CA PHE A 274 -1.45 -5.85 13.57
C PHE A 274 -0.22 -4.96 13.67
N GLN A 275 -0.27 -3.95 14.54
CA GLN A 275 0.86 -3.07 14.80
C GLN A 275 1.21 -3.10 16.28
N PHE A 276 2.50 -3.03 16.60
CA PHE A 276 2.94 -2.90 17.98
C PHE A 276 4.22 -2.08 18.08
N GLN A 277 4.35 -1.40 19.21
CA GLN A 277 5.52 -0.64 19.59
C GLN A 277 6.42 -1.53 20.43
N LEU A 278 7.65 -1.71 19.98
CA LEU A 278 8.66 -2.45 20.74
C LEU A 278 9.12 -1.61 21.93
N PRO A 279 9.45 -2.25 23.06
CA PRO A 279 9.94 -1.56 24.26
C PRO A 279 11.29 -0.85 24.07
#